data_a8f3c2021d1b5f25e5c5d7e75afc135f
#
_entry.id   a8f3c2021d1b5f25e5c5d7e75afc135f
#
_cell.length_a   1.000
_cell.length_b   1.000
_cell.length_c   1.000
_cell.angle_alpha   90.00
_cell.angle_beta   90.00
_cell.angle_gamma   90.00
#
_symmetry.space_group_name_H-M   'P 1'
#
loop_
_entity.id
_entity.type
_entity.pdbx_description
1 polymer ?
#
loop_
_entity_poly.entity_id
_entity_poly.type
_entity_poly.pdbx_seq_one_letter_code
_entity_poly.pdbx_strand_id
1 'polypeptide(L)'
;MKDMSISRRQGDVVPFTRSTDYWHRRAMDNRRSLRFPEAVELLRSAARQEPDNVEIQMDLAETLSEMECFEQSSRLLYRLLSQDPNMAECYYGLACNDYGMQKNEEALDALVHYLRLAPEGPYAEEARDMLEMLSEVDFGGGNSRGELLIRRGMKAFADDKPHKATEHLKRALRVTREETRVRTMLSLSLLSEGKPKEALRHAMAACRRDKQSVQARCSLCCALWMLKKPRAAAGLLQEAAKWCESPYEELLFCHTASQLNQRELLLKFLQARSQWTPFRTGTLHSLAVAYYNLGHYQKAKALWLRVMQIDPENLLAEYGNSLCQKALNGEAAGKQTLGYHPILPREENQRRLQLIAAALSGGEDVLKDRWRRDDTLKKMIRWAFTLPDDRLQGALLGVLAAVGPEAAVLVKELLTDDTMSEELKRRAVLLLNRMGEPMPYVLTYQRRITQVQCIPKEFRGVPQWRSFLKLFLQETGHWGNSREAAFFAAELYRSLPRAMREEASGDKSLQWVKAFEIMFLYQEGRLKDMEAVARELPISIRHIQRVIRMIQRVHPRALYPGKGENS
;
A
#
# COMPACT_ATOMS: atom_id res chain seq x y z
N MET A 1 11.75 -56.01 -62.22
CA MET A 1 10.80 -55.40 -61.28
C MET A 1 11.62 -54.63 -60.30
N LYS A 2 11.64 -53.31 -60.40
CA LYS A 2 12.37 -52.39 -59.50
C LYS A 2 11.39 -51.85 -58.45
N ASP A 3 11.60 -52.17 -57.21
CA ASP A 3 10.89 -51.58 -56.08
C ASP A 3 11.25 -50.09 -55.96
N MET A 4 10.29 -49.24 -56.16
CA MET A 4 10.37 -47.83 -55.82
C MET A 4 9.82 -47.65 -54.40
N SER A 5 10.71 -47.65 -53.44
CA SER A 5 10.39 -47.19 -52.07
C SER A 5 10.20 -45.69 -52.09
N ILE A 6 8.97 -45.22 -51.91
CA ILE A 6 8.63 -43.83 -51.71
C ILE A 6 9.00 -43.47 -50.26
N SER A 7 10.14 -42.78 -50.08
CA SER A 7 10.50 -42.13 -48.83
C SER A 7 9.51 -40.97 -48.56
N ARG A 8 8.60 -41.16 -47.62
CA ARG A 8 7.81 -40.07 -47.05
C ARG A 8 8.79 -39.18 -46.26
N ARG A 9 9.13 -38.03 -46.81
CA ARG A 9 9.74 -36.95 -46.02
C ARG A 9 8.71 -36.55 -44.96
N GLN A 10 9.02 -36.79 -43.67
CA GLN A 10 8.37 -36.11 -42.56
C GLN A 10 8.66 -34.63 -42.75
N GLY A 11 7.64 -33.86 -43.12
CA GLY A 11 7.72 -32.40 -43.09
C GLY A 11 7.87 -31.97 -41.62
N ASP A 12 8.95 -31.30 -41.31
CA ASP A 12 9.11 -30.62 -40.05
C ASP A 12 7.92 -29.67 -39.89
N VAL A 13 7.08 -29.93 -38.88
CA VAL A 13 6.02 -29.03 -38.50
C VAL A 13 6.70 -27.85 -37.84
N VAL A 14 7.01 -26.81 -38.61
CA VAL A 14 7.47 -25.53 -38.09
C VAL A 14 6.30 -24.94 -37.29
N PRO A 15 6.42 -24.75 -35.97
CA PRO A 15 5.35 -24.13 -35.21
C PRO A 15 5.11 -22.71 -35.76
N PHE A 16 3.88 -22.45 -36.19
CA PHE A 16 3.46 -21.14 -36.68
C PHE A 16 3.39 -20.18 -35.52
N THR A 17 4.53 -19.57 -35.18
CA THR A 17 4.60 -18.48 -34.19
C THR A 17 4.08 -17.22 -34.86
N ARG A 18 2.94 -16.73 -34.38
CA ARG A 18 2.41 -15.44 -34.85
C ARG A 18 3.36 -14.33 -34.41
N SER A 19 3.64 -13.35 -35.29
CA SER A 19 4.51 -12.22 -34.95
C SER A 19 3.90 -11.32 -33.90
N THR A 20 4.74 -10.57 -33.17
CA THR A 20 4.33 -9.56 -32.20
C THR A 20 3.37 -8.55 -32.82
N ASP A 21 3.66 -8.05 -34.02
CA ASP A 21 2.78 -7.13 -34.78
C ASP A 21 1.38 -7.70 -35.04
N TYR A 22 1.26 -9.03 -35.25
CA TYR A 22 -0.05 -9.65 -35.42
C TYR A 22 -0.87 -9.54 -34.11
N TRP A 23 -0.24 -9.85 -32.97
CA TRP A 23 -0.90 -9.78 -31.68
C TRP A 23 -1.26 -8.33 -31.33
N HIS A 24 -0.35 -7.39 -31.56
CA HIS A 24 -0.55 -5.97 -31.28
C HIS A 24 -1.69 -5.41 -32.12
N ARG A 25 -1.67 -5.55 -33.46
CA ARG A 25 -2.75 -5.07 -34.32
C ARG A 25 -4.11 -5.64 -33.94
N ARG A 26 -4.18 -6.93 -33.67
CA ARG A 26 -5.43 -7.57 -33.26
C ARG A 26 -5.91 -7.11 -31.89
N ALA A 27 -5.00 -6.79 -31.01
CA ALA A 27 -5.32 -6.19 -29.72
C ALA A 27 -5.95 -4.81 -29.88
N MET A 28 -5.37 -3.97 -30.73
CA MET A 28 -5.91 -2.64 -31.01
C MET A 28 -7.30 -2.69 -31.67
N ASP A 29 -7.55 -3.65 -32.56
CA ASP A 29 -8.88 -3.89 -33.14
C ASP A 29 -9.90 -4.30 -32.07
N ASN A 30 -9.51 -5.15 -31.12
CA ASN A 30 -10.36 -5.52 -30.00
C ASN A 30 -10.62 -4.33 -29.06
N ARG A 31 -9.60 -3.51 -28.76
CA ARG A 31 -9.73 -2.28 -27.96
C ARG A 31 -10.72 -1.31 -28.61
N ARG A 32 -10.62 -1.06 -29.91
CA ARG A 32 -11.57 -0.23 -30.68
C ARG A 32 -12.99 -0.79 -30.66
N SER A 33 -13.13 -2.11 -30.56
CA SER A 33 -14.42 -2.82 -30.45
C SER A 33 -14.91 -2.95 -29.01
N LEU A 34 -14.27 -2.27 -28.03
CA LEU A 34 -14.54 -2.32 -26.59
C LEU A 34 -14.44 -3.73 -25.97
N ARG A 35 -13.67 -4.62 -26.62
CA ARG A 35 -13.37 -5.97 -26.13
C ARG A 35 -12.06 -5.95 -25.34
N PHE A 36 -12.06 -5.21 -24.24
CA PHE A 36 -10.86 -4.94 -23.46
C PHE A 36 -10.17 -6.20 -22.90
N PRO A 37 -10.88 -7.21 -22.34
CA PRO A 37 -10.21 -8.41 -21.85
C PRO A 37 -9.42 -9.14 -22.91
N GLU A 38 -9.99 -9.29 -24.12
CA GLU A 38 -9.33 -9.93 -25.25
C GLU A 38 -8.14 -9.10 -25.74
N ALA A 39 -8.27 -7.78 -25.72
CA ALA A 39 -7.16 -6.87 -26.05
C ALA A 39 -6.00 -7.04 -25.06
N VAL A 40 -6.27 -7.07 -23.74
CA VAL A 40 -5.26 -7.27 -22.69
C VAL A 40 -4.55 -8.62 -22.84
N GLU A 41 -5.26 -9.71 -23.14
CA GLU A 41 -4.63 -11.03 -23.37
C GLU A 41 -3.67 -11.02 -24.56
N LEU A 42 -4.07 -10.36 -25.65
CA LEU A 42 -3.25 -10.22 -26.85
C LEU A 42 -2.04 -9.33 -26.61
N LEU A 43 -2.20 -8.18 -25.93
CA LEU A 43 -1.10 -7.28 -25.55
C LEU A 43 -0.11 -7.96 -24.59
N ARG A 44 -0.60 -8.75 -23.63
CA ARG A 44 0.27 -9.57 -22.77
C ARG A 44 1.03 -10.63 -23.56
N SER A 45 0.42 -11.19 -24.60
CA SER A 45 1.08 -12.16 -25.46
C SER A 45 2.15 -11.49 -26.30
N ALA A 46 1.90 -10.30 -26.82
CA ALA A 46 2.88 -9.48 -27.52
C ALA A 46 4.03 -9.04 -26.58
N ALA A 47 3.73 -8.54 -25.38
CA ALA A 47 4.72 -8.13 -24.38
C ALA A 47 5.60 -9.27 -23.86
N ARG A 48 5.12 -10.53 -23.89
CA ARG A 48 5.96 -11.71 -23.59
C ARG A 48 6.97 -12.02 -24.69
N GLN A 49 6.66 -11.71 -25.93
CA GLN A 49 7.58 -11.89 -27.06
C GLN A 49 8.60 -10.75 -27.13
N GLU A 50 8.17 -9.53 -26.86
CA GLU A 50 8.99 -8.32 -26.87
C GLU A 50 8.82 -7.55 -25.55
N PRO A 51 9.49 -8.01 -24.46
CA PRO A 51 9.32 -7.40 -23.14
C PRO A 51 9.77 -5.93 -23.04
N ASP A 52 10.70 -5.52 -23.90
CA ASP A 52 11.28 -4.16 -23.91
C ASP A 52 10.58 -3.23 -24.91
N ASN A 53 9.51 -3.68 -25.58
CA ASN A 53 8.75 -2.86 -26.50
C ASN A 53 7.83 -1.91 -25.73
N VAL A 54 8.23 -0.65 -25.68
CA VAL A 54 7.57 0.43 -24.93
C VAL A 54 6.14 0.68 -25.43
N GLU A 55 5.91 0.66 -26.74
CA GLU A 55 4.60 0.89 -27.36
C GLU A 55 3.57 -0.14 -26.88
N ILE A 56 3.94 -1.41 -26.91
CA ILE A 56 3.06 -2.50 -26.45
C ILE A 56 2.76 -2.38 -24.95
N GLN A 57 3.75 -1.99 -24.15
CA GLN A 57 3.56 -1.80 -22.70
C GLN A 57 2.70 -0.58 -22.38
N MET A 58 2.84 0.50 -23.14
CA MET A 58 1.98 1.68 -23.01
C MET A 58 0.54 1.35 -23.39
N ASP A 59 0.30 0.70 -24.53
CA ASP A 59 -1.04 0.27 -24.96
C ASP A 59 -1.70 -0.68 -23.94
N LEU A 60 -0.90 -1.56 -23.33
CA LEU A 60 -1.38 -2.44 -22.27
C LEU A 60 -1.77 -1.63 -21.01
N ALA A 61 -0.96 -0.65 -20.62
CA ALA A 61 -1.25 0.21 -19.49
C ALA A 61 -2.51 1.06 -19.71
N GLU A 62 -2.65 1.64 -20.91
CA GLU A 62 -3.83 2.41 -21.29
C GLU A 62 -5.10 1.53 -21.32
N THR A 63 -5.03 0.34 -21.94
CA THR A 63 -6.17 -0.58 -21.97
C THR A 63 -6.60 -1.01 -20.58
N LEU A 64 -5.64 -1.21 -19.66
CA LEU A 64 -5.94 -1.52 -18.25
C LEU A 64 -6.57 -0.31 -17.53
N SER A 65 -6.14 0.91 -17.84
CA SER A 65 -6.74 2.14 -17.30
C SER A 65 -8.19 2.30 -17.76
N GLU A 66 -8.48 2.06 -19.05
CA GLU A 66 -9.84 2.06 -19.59
C GLU A 66 -10.76 0.99 -18.96
N MET A 67 -10.18 -0.10 -18.46
CA MET A 67 -10.88 -1.13 -17.68
C MET A 67 -11.03 -0.78 -16.20
N GLU A 68 -10.63 0.40 -15.76
CA GLU A 68 -10.55 0.80 -14.34
C GLU A 68 -9.61 -0.10 -13.50
N CYS A 69 -8.66 -0.78 -14.16
CA CYS A 69 -7.63 -1.59 -13.51
C CYS A 69 -6.41 -0.73 -13.18
N PHE A 70 -6.64 0.37 -12.48
CA PHE A 70 -5.67 1.45 -12.27
C PHE A 70 -4.37 1.00 -11.59
N GLU A 71 -4.43 0.11 -10.60
CA GLU A 71 -3.23 -0.38 -9.91
C GLU A 71 -2.33 -1.20 -10.85
N GLN A 72 -2.91 -1.99 -11.75
CA GLN A 72 -2.16 -2.77 -12.73
C GLN A 72 -1.54 -1.87 -13.79
N SER A 73 -2.30 -0.90 -14.29
CA SER A 73 -1.82 0.13 -15.21
C SER A 73 -0.65 0.91 -14.59
N SER A 74 -0.82 1.44 -13.37
CA SER A 74 0.22 2.20 -12.68
C SER A 74 1.50 1.40 -12.46
N ARG A 75 1.41 0.11 -12.14
CA ARG A 75 2.59 -0.77 -12.04
C ARG A 75 3.38 -0.86 -13.35
N LEU A 76 2.70 -0.92 -14.49
CA LEU A 76 3.37 -0.93 -15.80
C LEU A 76 4.02 0.43 -16.09
N LEU A 77 3.31 1.54 -15.86
CA LEU A 77 3.83 2.89 -16.06
C LEU A 77 5.06 3.16 -15.18
N TYR A 78 5.04 2.76 -13.91
CA TYR A 78 6.22 2.86 -13.05
C TYR A 78 7.38 1.98 -13.52
N ARG A 79 7.09 0.79 -14.10
CA ARG A 79 8.13 -0.05 -14.71
C ARG A 79 8.78 0.65 -15.89
N LEU A 80 8.01 1.28 -16.76
CA LEU A 80 8.53 2.07 -17.87
C LEU A 80 9.36 3.26 -17.38
N LEU A 81 8.88 4.01 -16.38
CA LEU A 81 9.64 5.09 -15.74
C LEU A 81 10.92 4.60 -15.05
N SER A 82 10.99 3.34 -14.64
CA SER A 82 12.22 2.76 -14.09
C SER A 82 13.28 2.47 -15.18
N GLN A 83 12.87 2.39 -16.45
CA GLN A 83 13.75 2.26 -17.60
C GLN A 83 14.13 3.64 -18.15
N ASP A 84 13.14 4.49 -18.40
CA ASP A 84 13.33 5.89 -18.81
C ASP A 84 12.47 6.83 -17.93
N PRO A 85 13.08 7.52 -16.95
CA PRO A 85 12.38 8.47 -16.08
C PRO A 85 11.84 9.73 -16.78
N ASN A 86 12.19 9.97 -18.04
CA ASN A 86 11.75 11.16 -18.80
C ASN A 86 10.58 10.86 -19.75
N MET A 87 9.99 9.69 -19.70
CA MET A 87 8.79 9.35 -20.46
C MET A 87 7.58 10.14 -19.94
N ALA A 88 7.28 11.26 -20.59
CA ALA A 88 6.23 12.19 -20.15
C ALA A 88 4.85 11.51 -20.10
N GLU A 89 4.49 10.72 -21.09
CA GLU A 89 3.20 10.06 -21.22
C GLU A 89 2.90 9.14 -20.03
N CYS A 90 3.94 8.53 -19.44
CA CYS A 90 3.77 7.71 -18.23
C CYS A 90 3.25 8.53 -17.05
N TYR A 91 3.72 9.78 -16.87
CA TYR A 91 3.23 10.64 -15.80
C TYR A 91 1.78 11.07 -16.03
N TYR A 92 1.39 11.33 -17.28
CA TYR A 92 -0.01 11.61 -17.60
C TYR A 92 -0.91 10.39 -17.31
N GLY A 93 -0.49 9.20 -17.74
CA GLY A 93 -1.22 7.96 -17.43
C GLY A 93 -1.34 7.68 -15.94
N LEU A 94 -0.27 7.95 -15.16
CA LEU A 94 -0.31 7.87 -13.69
C LEU A 94 -1.30 8.87 -13.10
N ALA A 95 -1.33 10.12 -13.60
CA ALA A 95 -2.28 11.13 -13.15
C ALA A 95 -3.74 10.70 -13.37
N CYS A 96 -4.04 10.15 -14.55
CA CYS A 96 -5.38 9.61 -14.86
C CYS A 96 -5.76 8.45 -13.91
N ASN A 97 -4.84 7.52 -13.67
CA ASN A 97 -5.06 6.41 -12.76
C ASN A 97 -5.28 6.88 -11.31
N ASP A 98 -4.42 7.79 -10.83
CA ASP A 98 -4.52 8.33 -9.46
C ASP A 98 -5.81 9.13 -9.27
N TYR A 99 -6.23 9.90 -10.27
CA TYR A 99 -7.53 10.56 -10.28
C TYR A 99 -8.69 9.55 -10.20
N GLY A 100 -8.66 8.49 -11.02
CA GLY A 100 -9.66 7.41 -10.99
C GLY A 100 -9.71 6.67 -9.65
N MET A 101 -8.59 6.61 -8.93
CA MET A 101 -8.47 6.07 -7.57
C MET A 101 -8.81 7.08 -6.46
N GLN A 102 -9.19 8.32 -6.80
CA GLN A 102 -9.43 9.44 -5.88
C GLN A 102 -8.19 9.85 -5.05
N LYS A 103 -6.99 9.62 -5.59
CA LYS A 103 -5.70 10.05 -5.03
C LYS A 103 -5.29 11.40 -5.64
N ASN A 104 -6.07 12.43 -5.33
CA ASN A 104 -5.96 13.72 -6.00
C ASN A 104 -4.61 14.43 -5.77
N GLU A 105 -3.96 14.26 -4.60
CA GLU A 105 -2.63 14.83 -4.32
C GLU A 105 -1.56 14.20 -5.21
N GLU A 106 -1.63 12.89 -5.40
CA GLU A 106 -0.73 12.11 -6.25
C GLU A 106 -0.96 12.45 -7.73
N ALA A 107 -2.23 12.58 -8.15
CA ALA A 107 -2.58 13.01 -9.51
C ALA A 107 -2.02 14.39 -9.84
N LEU A 108 -2.14 15.37 -8.94
CA LEU A 108 -1.56 16.71 -9.09
C LEU A 108 -0.04 16.65 -9.30
N ASP A 109 0.66 15.87 -8.48
CA ASP A 109 2.11 15.72 -8.58
C ASP A 109 2.53 15.13 -9.93
N ALA A 110 1.82 14.11 -10.39
CA ALA A 110 2.05 13.50 -11.69
C ALA A 110 1.79 14.46 -12.87
N LEU A 111 0.70 15.26 -12.82
CA LEU A 111 0.42 16.29 -13.83
C LEU A 111 1.51 17.35 -13.91
N VAL A 112 2.02 17.80 -12.76
CA VAL A 112 3.14 18.75 -12.72
C VAL A 112 4.40 18.15 -13.36
N HIS A 113 4.67 16.86 -13.14
CA HIS A 113 5.78 16.16 -13.79
C HIS A 113 5.60 16.09 -15.31
N TYR A 114 4.40 15.73 -15.77
CA TYR A 114 4.07 15.68 -17.19
C TYR A 114 4.29 17.03 -17.87
N LEU A 115 3.66 18.11 -17.36
CA LEU A 115 3.74 19.45 -17.95
C LEU A 115 5.16 20.04 -17.90
N ARG A 116 6.00 19.62 -16.97
CA ARG A 116 7.41 20.02 -16.92
C ARG A 116 8.23 19.34 -18.02
N LEU A 117 7.94 18.07 -18.33
CA LEU A 117 8.67 17.31 -19.36
C LEU A 117 8.15 17.59 -20.77
N ALA A 118 6.84 17.73 -20.93
CA ALA A 118 6.17 17.93 -22.20
C ALA A 118 5.13 19.06 -22.12
N PRO A 119 5.54 20.36 -22.01
CA PRO A 119 4.63 21.48 -21.86
C PRO A 119 3.70 21.70 -23.06
N GLU A 120 4.09 21.24 -24.24
CA GLU A 120 3.33 21.26 -25.49
C GLU A 120 3.08 19.82 -26.02
N GLY A 121 3.10 18.85 -25.14
CA GLY A 121 2.86 17.45 -25.48
C GLY A 121 1.41 17.17 -25.88
N PRO A 122 1.10 15.95 -26.35
CA PRO A 122 -0.21 15.59 -26.89
C PRO A 122 -1.36 15.72 -25.88
N TYR A 123 -1.09 15.65 -24.58
CA TYR A 123 -2.07 15.75 -23.50
C TYR A 123 -1.90 17.03 -22.66
N ALA A 124 -1.23 18.08 -23.19
CA ALA A 124 -0.89 19.25 -22.40
C ALA A 124 -2.10 20.12 -22.04
N GLU A 125 -3.10 20.21 -22.91
CA GLU A 125 -4.35 20.94 -22.63
C GLU A 125 -5.16 20.21 -21.57
N GLU A 126 -5.42 18.92 -21.75
CA GLU A 126 -6.17 18.09 -20.81
C GLU A 126 -5.49 18.04 -19.43
N ALA A 127 -4.15 18.00 -19.41
CA ALA A 127 -3.38 18.02 -18.17
C ALA A 127 -3.51 19.38 -17.44
N ARG A 128 -3.56 20.51 -18.15
CA ARG A 128 -3.81 21.83 -17.54
C ARG A 128 -5.23 21.93 -16.98
N ASP A 129 -6.24 21.49 -17.73
CA ASP A 129 -7.62 21.50 -17.31
C ASP A 129 -7.83 20.63 -16.05
N MET A 130 -7.25 19.43 -16.04
CA MET A 130 -7.30 18.53 -14.87
C MET A 130 -6.55 19.13 -13.68
N LEU A 131 -5.39 19.79 -13.89
CA LEU A 131 -4.63 20.45 -12.84
C LEU A 131 -5.41 21.62 -12.24
N GLU A 132 -6.10 22.44 -13.05
CA GLU A 132 -6.96 23.53 -12.60
C GLU A 132 -8.12 22.98 -11.76
N MET A 133 -8.86 22.02 -12.30
CA MET A 133 -9.97 21.36 -11.59
C MET A 133 -9.53 20.78 -10.23
N LEU A 134 -8.40 20.09 -10.18
CA LEU A 134 -7.91 19.51 -8.94
C LEU A 134 -7.35 20.55 -7.97
N SER A 135 -6.80 21.67 -8.44
CA SER A 135 -6.27 22.73 -7.58
C SER A 135 -7.35 23.52 -6.86
N GLU A 136 -8.57 23.57 -7.40
CA GLU A 136 -9.73 24.19 -6.75
C GLU A 136 -10.28 23.36 -5.58
N VAL A 137 -9.95 22.07 -5.50
CA VAL A 137 -10.32 21.22 -4.39
C VAL A 137 -9.45 21.59 -3.18
N ASP A 138 -10.07 22.15 -2.13
CA ASP A 138 -9.38 22.45 -0.86
C ASP A 138 -8.93 21.14 -0.19
N PHE A 139 -7.73 20.70 -0.51
CA PHE A 139 -7.05 19.61 0.21
C PHE A 139 -6.68 20.14 1.59
N GLY A 140 -7.65 20.15 2.52
CA GLY A 140 -7.50 20.66 3.87
C GLY A 140 -6.14 20.27 4.46
N GLY A 141 -5.27 21.26 4.54
CA GLY A 141 -3.82 21.15 4.73
C GLY A 141 -3.40 20.05 5.70
N GLY A 142 -2.73 19.03 5.19
CA GLY A 142 -2.36 17.78 5.87
C GLY A 142 -1.47 17.90 7.12
N ASN A 143 -1.28 19.10 7.64
CA ASN A 143 -0.45 19.42 8.82
C ASN A 143 -1.22 20.12 9.95
N SER A 144 -2.57 20.18 9.89
CA SER A 144 -3.32 20.77 11.00
C SER A 144 -3.25 19.89 12.26
N ARG A 145 -3.32 20.51 13.43
CA ARG A 145 -3.40 19.80 14.73
C ARG A 145 -4.55 18.77 14.73
N GLY A 146 -5.63 19.06 14.00
CA GLY A 146 -6.77 18.16 13.85
C GLY A 146 -6.41 16.88 13.10
N GLU A 147 -5.74 16.99 11.96
CA GLU A 147 -5.33 15.83 11.15
C GLU A 147 -4.33 14.93 11.91
N LEU A 148 -3.39 15.52 12.65
CA LEU A 148 -2.48 14.74 13.49
C LEU A 148 -3.23 13.90 14.53
N LEU A 149 -4.26 14.49 15.17
CA LEU A 149 -5.09 13.77 16.14
C LEU A 149 -5.94 12.68 15.48
N ILE A 150 -6.46 12.91 14.26
CA ILE A 150 -7.17 11.92 13.47
C ILE A 150 -6.24 10.73 13.18
N ARG A 151 -5.03 10.96 12.64
CA ARG A 151 -4.04 9.92 12.36
C ARG A 151 -3.67 9.10 13.59
N ARG A 152 -3.48 9.75 14.74
CA ARG A 152 -3.24 9.05 16.02
C ARG A 152 -4.43 8.20 16.46
N GLY A 153 -5.64 8.72 16.27
CA GLY A 153 -6.87 7.98 16.54
C GLY A 153 -6.98 6.74 15.64
N MET A 154 -6.73 6.89 14.33
CA MET A 154 -6.72 5.78 13.38
C MET A 154 -5.66 4.73 13.72
N LYS A 155 -4.44 5.16 14.04
CA LYS A 155 -3.37 4.24 14.45
C LYS A 155 -3.74 3.49 15.72
N ALA A 156 -4.26 4.18 16.73
CA ALA A 156 -4.71 3.54 17.97
C ALA A 156 -5.84 2.53 17.74
N PHE A 157 -6.74 2.82 16.79
CA PHE A 157 -7.80 1.90 16.38
C PHE A 157 -7.24 0.65 15.68
N ALA A 158 -6.30 0.83 14.75
CA ALA A 158 -5.59 -0.26 14.07
C ALA A 158 -4.78 -1.13 15.04
N ASP A 159 -4.20 -0.53 16.09
CA ASP A 159 -3.47 -1.24 17.16
C ASP A 159 -4.40 -1.94 18.16
N ASP A 160 -5.70 -2.05 17.89
CA ASP A 160 -6.74 -2.62 18.79
C ASP A 160 -6.80 -1.94 20.17
N LYS A 161 -6.64 -0.60 20.19
CA LYS A 161 -6.72 0.25 21.37
C LYS A 161 -7.87 1.25 21.27
N PRO A 162 -9.15 0.80 21.24
CA PRO A 162 -10.30 1.65 20.92
C PRO A 162 -10.48 2.80 21.92
N HIS A 163 -10.13 2.61 23.18
CA HIS A 163 -10.21 3.67 24.19
C HIS A 163 -9.27 4.84 23.86
N LYS A 164 -8.01 4.56 23.48
CA LYS A 164 -7.07 5.60 23.06
C LYS A 164 -7.51 6.26 21.75
N ALA A 165 -8.07 5.48 20.82
CA ALA A 165 -8.65 6.01 19.59
C ALA A 165 -9.78 7.01 19.89
N THR A 166 -10.73 6.63 20.75
CA THR A 166 -11.83 7.49 21.20
C THR A 166 -11.32 8.80 21.82
N GLU A 167 -10.28 8.75 22.65
CA GLU A 167 -9.70 9.95 23.28
C GLU A 167 -9.10 10.90 22.23
N HIS A 168 -8.27 10.38 21.31
CA HIS A 168 -7.69 11.20 20.24
C HIS A 168 -8.76 11.79 19.33
N LEU A 169 -9.78 11.01 18.94
CA LEU A 169 -10.86 11.47 18.08
C LEU A 169 -11.77 12.50 18.77
N LYS A 170 -12.03 12.38 20.08
CA LYS A 170 -12.73 13.42 20.85
C LYS A 170 -11.96 14.75 20.87
N ARG A 171 -10.63 14.68 20.96
CA ARG A 171 -9.75 15.87 20.87
C ARG A 171 -9.76 16.44 19.45
N ALA A 172 -9.70 15.57 18.41
CA ALA A 172 -9.77 15.99 17.02
C ALA A 172 -11.06 16.74 16.72
N LEU A 173 -12.19 16.25 17.22
CA LEU A 173 -13.51 16.87 17.02
C LEU A 173 -13.61 18.33 17.49
N ARG A 174 -12.76 18.76 18.42
CA ARG A 174 -12.73 20.13 18.94
C ARG A 174 -11.95 21.12 18.07
N VAL A 175 -11.09 20.61 17.17
CA VAL A 175 -10.13 21.43 16.43
C VAL A 175 -10.18 21.24 14.92
N THR A 176 -10.97 20.29 14.41
CA THR A 176 -11.06 19.99 12.98
C THR A 176 -12.33 20.58 12.34
N ARG A 177 -12.24 20.87 11.04
CA ARG A 177 -13.40 21.18 10.21
C ARG A 177 -14.06 19.91 9.63
N GLU A 178 -13.35 18.79 9.60
CA GLU A 178 -13.82 17.49 9.09
C GLU A 178 -14.70 16.74 10.11
N GLU A 179 -15.72 17.41 10.57
CA GLU A 179 -16.56 16.93 11.67
C GLU A 179 -17.26 15.61 11.35
N THR A 180 -17.75 15.43 10.12
CA THR A 180 -18.44 14.22 9.66
C THR A 180 -17.51 13.01 9.73
N ARG A 181 -16.29 13.13 9.18
CA ARG A 181 -15.28 12.07 9.19
C ARG A 181 -14.91 11.67 10.61
N VAL A 182 -14.61 12.64 11.47
CA VAL A 182 -14.23 12.36 12.87
C VAL A 182 -15.36 11.75 13.66
N ARG A 183 -16.61 12.22 13.50
CA ARG A 183 -17.77 11.64 14.18
C ARG A 183 -18.03 10.20 13.75
N THR A 184 -17.84 9.89 12.48
CA THR A 184 -17.96 8.51 11.97
C THR A 184 -16.92 7.59 12.60
N MET A 185 -15.66 8.00 12.60
CA MET A 185 -14.57 7.23 13.24
C MET A 185 -14.78 7.07 14.76
N LEU A 186 -15.23 8.14 15.42
CA LEU A 186 -15.55 8.11 16.86
C LEU A 186 -16.70 7.15 17.15
N SER A 187 -17.72 7.12 16.29
CA SER A 187 -18.80 6.13 16.40
C SER A 187 -18.27 4.70 16.32
N LEU A 188 -17.42 4.38 15.35
CA LEU A 188 -16.83 3.05 15.20
C LEU A 188 -15.97 2.66 16.41
N SER A 189 -15.15 3.60 16.90
CA SER A 189 -14.33 3.38 18.11
C SER A 189 -15.18 3.11 19.34
N LEU A 190 -16.27 3.83 19.52
CA LEU A 190 -17.23 3.63 20.63
C LEU A 190 -17.98 2.30 20.50
N LEU A 191 -18.28 1.81 19.30
CA LEU A 191 -18.85 0.48 19.09
C LEU A 191 -17.89 -0.61 19.53
N SER A 192 -16.59 -0.47 19.22
CA SER A 192 -15.56 -1.40 19.69
C SER A 192 -15.38 -1.36 21.22
N GLU A 193 -15.67 -0.23 21.86
CA GLU A 193 -15.73 -0.14 23.33
C GLU A 193 -17.03 -0.68 23.97
N GLY A 194 -17.99 -1.16 23.17
CA GLY A 194 -19.28 -1.63 23.67
C GLY A 194 -20.22 -0.49 24.13
N LYS A 195 -20.08 0.73 23.59
CA LYS A 195 -20.87 1.93 23.92
C LYS A 195 -21.82 2.32 22.79
N PRO A 196 -22.79 1.47 22.38
CA PRO A 196 -23.60 1.71 21.18
C PRO A 196 -24.54 2.94 21.28
N LYS A 197 -24.96 3.34 22.50
CA LYS A 197 -25.81 4.53 22.67
C LYS A 197 -25.03 5.82 22.37
N GLU A 198 -23.77 5.90 22.78
CA GLU A 198 -22.90 7.04 22.45
C GLU A 198 -22.53 7.05 20.98
N ALA A 199 -22.17 5.89 20.44
CA ALA A 199 -21.90 5.70 19.01
C ALA A 199 -23.06 6.16 18.15
N LEU A 200 -24.30 5.78 18.50
CA LEU A 200 -25.51 6.21 17.81
C LEU A 200 -25.62 7.73 17.70
N ARG A 201 -25.35 8.47 18.81
CA ARG A 201 -25.42 9.94 18.80
C ARG A 201 -24.44 10.57 17.80
N HIS A 202 -23.19 10.05 17.76
CA HIS A 202 -22.17 10.54 16.85
C HIS A 202 -22.48 10.16 15.39
N ALA A 203 -22.90 8.93 15.12
CA ALA A 203 -23.30 8.49 13.79
C ALA A 203 -24.50 9.29 13.25
N MET A 204 -25.54 9.53 14.07
CA MET A 204 -26.69 10.38 13.68
C MET A 204 -26.27 11.81 13.38
N ALA A 205 -25.35 12.38 14.17
CA ALA A 205 -24.87 13.74 13.92
C ALA A 205 -24.06 13.80 12.60
N ALA A 206 -23.26 12.78 12.30
CA ALA A 206 -22.55 12.67 11.03
C ALA A 206 -23.52 12.59 9.84
N CYS A 207 -24.53 11.71 9.89
CA CYS A 207 -25.54 11.56 8.85
C CYS A 207 -26.43 12.81 8.64
N ARG A 208 -26.66 13.61 9.69
CA ARG A 208 -27.40 14.90 9.55
C ARG A 208 -26.59 15.93 8.81
N ARG A 209 -25.28 15.94 9.02
CA ARG A 209 -24.36 16.90 8.40
C ARG A 209 -24.09 16.56 6.95
N ASP A 210 -23.89 15.28 6.69
CA ASP A 210 -23.70 14.74 5.34
C ASP A 210 -24.67 13.59 5.10
N LYS A 211 -25.72 13.90 4.33
CA LYS A 211 -26.79 12.95 4.02
C LYS A 211 -26.40 11.90 2.99
N GLN A 212 -25.31 12.09 2.26
CA GLN A 212 -24.83 11.17 1.22
C GLN A 212 -23.71 10.25 1.72
N SER A 213 -23.08 10.58 2.84
CA SER A 213 -21.97 9.79 3.40
C SER A 213 -22.36 8.33 3.68
N VAL A 214 -21.83 7.43 2.87
CA VAL A 214 -21.96 5.97 3.05
C VAL A 214 -21.30 5.55 4.37
N GLN A 215 -20.16 6.11 4.70
CA GLN A 215 -19.43 5.80 5.93
C GLN A 215 -20.27 6.12 7.18
N ALA A 216 -20.89 7.29 7.22
CA ALA A 216 -21.74 7.69 8.34
C ALA A 216 -22.98 6.79 8.47
N ARG A 217 -23.60 6.42 7.34
CA ARG A 217 -24.75 5.48 7.34
C ARG A 217 -24.34 4.09 7.79
N CYS A 218 -23.23 3.55 7.30
CA CYS A 218 -22.74 2.25 7.73
C CYS A 218 -22.45 2.21 9.23
N SER A 219 -21.82 3.25 9.78
CA SER A 219 -21.58 3.34 11.24
C SER A 219 -22.89 3.44 12.03
N LEU A 220 -23.90 4.16 11.50
CA LEU A 220 -25.23 4.26 12.09
C LEU A 220 -25.94 2.90 12.06
N CYS A 221 -25.85 2.16 10.95
CA CYS A 221 -26.39 0.79 10.83
C CYS A 221 -25.79 -0.13 11.90
N CYS A 222 -24.46 -0.11 12.07
CA CYS A 222 -23.78 -0.91 13.11
C CYS A 222 -24.27 -0.55 14.53
N ALA A 223 -24.41 0.77 14.82
CA ALA A 223 -24.91 1.21 16.12
C ALA A 223 -26.35 0.76 16.39
N LEU A 224 -27.22 0.86 15.42
CA LEU A 224 -28.62 0.38 15.52
C LEU A 224 -28.68 -1.15 15.67
N TRP A 225 -27.84 -1.89 14.97
CA TRP A 225 -27.78 -3.33 15.09
C TRP A 225 -27.38 -3.77 16.50
N MET A 226 -26.34 -3.17 17.08
CA MET A 226 -25.93 -3.43 18.45
C MET A 226 -27.01 -3.05 19.49
N LEU A 227 -27.86 -2.07 19.17
CA LEU A 227 -29.03 -1.68 19.97
C LEU A 227 -30.28 -2.54 19.71
N LYS A 228 -30.14 -3.68 19.02
CA LYS A 228 -31.23 -4.61 18.71
C LYS A 228 -32.36 -3.98 17.87
N LYS A 229 -32.03 -3.07 16.95
CA LYS A 229 -32.95 -2.43 16.00
C LYS A 229 -32.69 -2.87 14.55
N PRO A 230 -32.81 -4.17 14.21
CA PRO A 230 -32.37 -4.70 12.91
C PRO A 230 -33.16 -4.14 11.71
N ARG A 231 -34.48 -3.87 11.87
CA ARG A 231 -35.30 -3.33 10.79
C ARG A 231 -34.86 -1.93 10.39
N ALA A 232 -34.55 -1.06 11.36
CA ALA A 232 -34.07 0.29 11.10
C ALA A 232 -32.68 0.27 10.47
N ALA A 233 -31.79 -0.63 10.95
CA ALA A 233 -30.47 -0.81 10.36
C ALA A 233 -30.55 -1.28 8.89
N ALA A 234 -31.41 -2.23 8.56
CA ALA A 234 -31.60 -2.74 7.20
C ALA A 234 -32.12 -1.66 6.24
N GLY A 235 -33.09 -0.84 6.67
CA GLY A 235 -33.60 0.26 5.85
C GLY A 235 -32.55 1.31 5.52
N LEU A 236 -31.74 1.70 6.52
CA LEU A 236 -30.63 2.65 6.31
C LEU A 236 -29.53 2.07 5.43
N LEU A 237 -29.24 0.76 5.55
CA LEU A 237 -28.27 0.10 4.70
C LEU A 237 -28.74 0.08 3.23
N GLN A 238 -30.01 -0.13 2.99
CA GLN A 238 -30.60 -0.05 1.64
C GLN A 238 -30.48 1.36 1.03
N GLU A 239 -30.63 2.39 1.86
CA GLU A 239 -30.36 3.76 1.42
C GLU A 239 -28.86 4.02 1.17
N ALA A 240 -27.97 3.45 1.98
CA ALA A 240 -26.52 3.58 1.77
C ALA A 240 -26.07 3.02 0.41
N ALA A 241 -26.69 1.92 -0.04
CA ALA A 241 -26.38 1.30 -1.34
C ALA A 241 -26.55 2.25 -2.54
N LYS A 242 -27.43 3.25 -2.43
CA LYS A 242 -27.69 4.22 -3.52
C LYS A 242 -26.56 5.24 -3.71
N TRP A 243 -25.74 5.45 -2.69
CA TRP A 243 -24.70 6.48 -2.63
C TRP A 243 -23.28 5.90 -2.68
N CYS A 244 -23.16 4.59 -2.85
CA CYS A 244 -21.86 3.91 -2.97
C CYS A 244 -21.25 4.22 -4.34
N GLU A 245 -20.23 5.06 -4.41
CA GLU A 245 -19.57 5.45 -5.66
C GLU A 245 -18.12 4.93 -5.72
N SER A 246 -17.40 4.99 -4.60
CA SER A 246 -15.99 4.59 -4.55
C SER A 246 -15.78 3.11 -4.19
N PRO A 247 -14.64 2.51 -4.58
CA PRO A 247 -14.27 1.15 -4.17
C PRO A 247 -14.19 0.96 -2.65
N TYR A 248 -13.75 2.00 -1.95
CA TYR A 248 -13.69 1.99 -0.48
C TYR A 248 -15.09 1.91 0.15
N GLU A 249 -16.04 2.69 -0.36
CA GLU A 249 -17.44 2.67 0.12
C GLU A 249 -18.12 1.34 -0.19
N GLU A 250 -17.85 0.76 -1.37
CA GLU A 250 -18.33 -0.57 -1.74
C GLU A 250 -17.85 -1.62 -0.74
N LEU A 251 -16.55 -1.62 -0.40
CA LEU A 251 -16.00 -2.54 0.58
C LEU A 251 -16.62 -2.36 1.96
N LEU A 252 -16.78 -1.11 2.40
CA LEU A 252 -17.40 -0.77 3.68
C LEU A 252 -18.86 -1.22 3.74
N PHE A 253 -19.60 -1.01 2.65
CA PHE A 253 -20.97 -1.50 2.50
C PHE A 253 -21.04 -3.02 2.60
N CYS A 254 -20.19 -3.73 1.85
CA CYS A 254 -20.11 -5.19 1.85
C CYS A 254 -19.84 -5.72 3.26
N HIS A 255 -18.88 -5.15 3.97
CA HIS A 255 -18.55 -5.51 5.33
C HIS A 255 -19.74 -5.30 6.29
N THR A 256 -20.38 -4.12 6.22
CA THR A 256 -21.54 -3.77 7.05
C THR A 256 -22.72 -4.69 6.75
N ALA A 257 -23.04 -4.93 5.48
CA ALA A 257 -24.12 -5.82 5.06
C ALA A 257 -23.90 -7.26 5.53
N SER A 258 -22.65 -7.73 5.47
CA SER A 258 -22.27 -9.05 5.98
C SER A 258 -22.46 -9.15 7.50
N GLN A 259 -22.00 -8.16 8.27
CA GLN A 259 -22.19 -8.11 9.73
C GLN A 259 -23.66 -8.09 10.14
N LEU A 260 -24.50 -7.39 9.38
CA LEU A 260 -25.94 -7.32 9.59
C LEU A 260 -26.69 -8.53 9.01
N ASN A 261 -26.00 -9.52 8.46
CA ASN A 261 -26.54 -10.70 7.80
C ASN A 261 -27.54 -10.39 6.66
N GLN A 262 -27.34 -9.26 5.94
CA GLN A 262 -28.19 -8.80 4.83
C GLN A 262 -27.72 -9.41 3.49
N ARG A 263 -27.68 -10.74 3.41
CA ARG A 263 -27.06 -11.49 2.29
C ARG A 263 -27.71 -11.22 0.93
N GLU A 264 -29.05 -11.14 0.88
CA GLU A 264 -29.77 -10.90 -0.36
C GLU A 264 -29.56 -9.48 -0.88
N LEU A 265 -29.61 -8.49 0.02
CA LEU A 265 -29.33 -7.09 -0.33
C LEU A 265 -27.91 -6.94 -0.88
N LEU A 266 -26.95 -7.57 -0.21
CA LEU A 266 -25.56 -7.55 -0.60
C LEU A 266 -25.34 -8.18 -1.98
N LEU A 267 -25.94 -9.35 -2.22
CA LEU A 267 -25.81 -10.01 -3.52
C LEU A 267 -26.43 -9.16 -4.64
N LYS A 268 -27.64 -8.61 -4.45
CA LYS A 268 -28.29 -7.73 -5.43
C LYS A 268 -27.44 -6.48 -5.74
N PHE A 269 -26.90 -5.87 -4.68
CA PHE A 269 -26.00 -4.72 -4.83
C PHE A 269 -24.75 -5.06 -5.66
N LEU A 270 -24.05 -6.13 -5.32
CA LEU A 270 -22.83 -6.54 -6.02
C LEU A 270 -23.10 -6.98 -7.47
N GLN A 271 -24.23 -7.64 -7.73
CA GLN A 271 -24.65 -7.98 -9.09
C GLN A 271 -24.87 -6.73 -9.94
N ALA A 272 -25.57 -5.72 -9.40
CA ALA A 272 -25.76 -4.45 -10.09
C ALA A 272 -24.42 -3.73 -10.31
N ARG A 273 -23.57 -3.64 -9.28
CA ARG A 273 -22.25 -3.00 -9.41
C ARG A 273 -21.38 -3.68 -10.46
N SER A 274 -21.34 -5.00 -10.50
CA SER A 274 -20.55 -5.75 -11.49
C SER A 274 -21.00 -5.54 -12.94
N GLN A 275 -22.22 -5.05 -13.18
CA GLN A 275 -22.66 -4.63 -14.51
C GLN A 275 -22.10 -3.26 -14.91
N TRP A 276 -21.99 -2.34 -13.94
CA TRP A 276 -21.44 -1.00 -14.15
C TRP A 276 -19.90 -0.99 -14.17
N THR A 277 -19.27 -1.86 -13.39
CA THR A 277 -17.81 -1.97 -13.29
C THR A 277 -17.36 -3.41 -13.58
N PRO A 278 -17.53 -3.88 -14.82
CA PRO A 278 -17.40 -5.30 -15.16
C PRO A 278 -15.98 -5.85 -15.04
N PHE A 279 -14.98 -4.99 -14.98
CA PHE A 279 -13.56 -5.36 -14.93
C PHE A 279 -12.89 -5.03 -13.60
N ARG A 280 -13.59 -4.34 -12.71
CA ARG A 280 -13.03 -3.98 -11.40
C ARG A 280 -12.83 -5.23 -10.55
N THR A 281 -11.57 -5.61 -10.35
CA THR A 281 -11.18 -6.85 -9.65
C THR A 281 -11.74 -6.94 -8.22
N GLY A 282 -11.79 -5.81 -7.49
CA GLY A 282 -12.37 -5.74 -6.14
C GLY A 282 -13.87 -6.07 -6.11
N THR A 283 -14.66 -5.52 -7.03
CA THR A 283 -16.11 -5.80 -7.16
C THR A 283 -16.35 -7.27 -7.52
N LEU A 284 -15.59 -7.78 -8.51
CA LEU A 284 -15.68 -9.20 -8.91
C LEU A 284 -15.29 -10.13 -7.77
N HIS A 285 -14.24 -9.79 -7.00
CA HIS A 285 -13.87 -10.53 -5.81
C HIS A 285 -14.98 -10.54 -4.75
N SER A 286 -15.54 -9.36 -4.42
CA SER A 286 -16.63 -9.24 -3.45
C SER A 286 -17.86 -10.05 -3.88
N LEU A 287 -18.21 -10.03 -5.17
CA LEU A 287 -19.31 -10.83 -5.72
C LEU A 287 -19.00 -12.35 -5.65
N ALA A 288 -17.75 -12.74 -5.93
CA ALA A 288 -17.32 -14.12 -5.80
C ALA A 288 -17.42 -14.62 -4.35
N VAL A 289 -17.00 -13.79 -3.37
CA VAL A 289 -17.15 -14.07 -1.93
C VAL A 289 -18.64 -14.23 -1.56
N ALA A 290 -19.51 -13.34 -2.08
CA ALA A 290 -20.95 -13.44 -1.82
C ALA A 290 -21.54 -14.77 -2.33
N TYR A 291 -21.23 -15.16 -3.56
CA TYR A 291 -21.65 -16.45 -4.10
C TYR A 291 -21.06 -17.63 -3.34
N TYR A 292 -19.78 -17.56 -2.98
CA TYR A 292 -19.13 -18.62 -2.21
C TYR A 292 -19.80 -18.83 -0.85
N ASN A 293 -20.08 -17.76 -0.10
CA ASN A 293 -20.73 -17.80 1.19
C ASN A 293 -22.20 -18.29 1.13
N LEU A 294 -22.82 -18.24 -0.05
CA LEU A 294 -24.13 -18.79 -0.35
C LEU A 294 -24.09 -20.25 -0.87
N GLY A 295 -22.89 -20.85 -1.00
CA GLY A 295 -22.71 -22.21 -1.53
C GLY A 295 -22.74 -22.30 -3.07
N HIS A 296 -22.79 -21.19 -3.79
CA HIS A 296 -22.78 -21.17 -5.25
C HIS A 296 -21.34 -21.24 -5.80
N TYR A 297 -20.62 -22.29 -5.47
CA TYR A 297 -19.17 -22.43 -5.73
C TYR A 297 -18.78 -22.33 -7.21
N GLN A 298 -19.62 -22.83 -8.14
CA GLN A 298 -19.35 -22.72 -9.56
C GLN A 298 -19.36 -21.25 -10.05
N LYS A 299 -20.34 -20.46 -9.59
CA LYS A 299 -20.42 -19.03 -9.93
C LYS A 299 -19.25 -18.25 -9.33
N ALA A 300 -18.89 -18.54 -8.08
CA ALA A 300 -17.75 -17.95 -7.41
C ALA A 300 -16.44 -18.27 -8.14
N LYS A 301 -16.24 -19.54 -8.54
CA LYS A 301 -15.07 -19.98 -9.30
C LYS A 301 -14.93 -19.24 -10.61
N ALA A 302 -16.02 -19.10 -11.38
CA ALA A 302 -16.02 -18.40 -12.65
C ALA A 302 -15.59 -16.93 -12.50
N LEU A 303 -16.04 -16.25 -11.42
CA LEU A 303 -15.65 -14.88 -11.12
C LEU A 303 -14.17 -14.78 -10.75
N TRP A 304 -13.64 -15.67 -9.90
CA TRP A 304 -12.21 -15.64 -9.56
C TRP A 304 -11.32 -15.98 -10.76
N LEU A 305 -11.74 -16.89 -11.64
CA LEU A 305 -11.04 -17.13 -12.91
C LEU A 305 -11.03 -15.85 -13.77
N ARG A 306 -12.13 -15.10 -13.82
CA ARG A 306 -12.18 -13.83 -14.53
C ARG A 306 -11.24 -12.79 -13.90
N VAL A 307 -11.17 -12.70 -12.57
CA VAL A 307 -10.19 -11.86 -11.88
C VAL A 307 -8.76 -12.26 -12.26
N MET A 308 -8.45 -13.55 -12.30
CA MET A 308 -7.12 -14.04 -12.69
C MET A 308 -6.79 -13.76 -14.18
N GLN A 309 -7.79 -13.69 -15.07
CA GLN A 309 -7.59 -13.24 -16.45
C GLN A 309 -7.21 -11.76 -16.50
N ILE A 310 -7.86 -10.92 -15.70
CA ILE A 310 -7.58 -9.47 -15.59
C ILE A 310 -6.25 -9.23 -14.89
N ASP A 311 -5.99 -9.91 -13.76
CA ASP A 311 -4.79 -9.80 -12.94
C ASP A 311 -4.21 -11.19 -12.62
N PRO A 312 -3.32 -11.72 -13.46
CA PRO A 312 -2.71 -13.05 -13.27
C PRO A 312 -1.85 -13.17 -12.01
N GLU A 313 -1.48 -12.05 -11.39
CA GLU A 313 -0.70 -12.02 -10.16
C GLU A 313 -1.58 -11.96 -8.89
N ASN A 314 -2.90 -11.98 -9.04
CA ASN A 314 -3.85 -11.86 -7.95
C ASN A 314 -3.92 -13.14 -7.11
N LEU A 315 -3.10 -13.22 -6.08
CA LEU A 315 -3.03 -14.37 -5.18
C LEU A 315 -4.30 -14.61 -4.37
N LEU A 316 -5.11 -13.57 -4.15
CA LEU A 316 -6.39 -13.70 -3.47
C LEU A 316 -7.42 -14.43 -4.35
N ALA A 317 -7.45 -14.13 -5.66
CA ALA A 317 -8.29 -14.84 -6.62
C ALA A 317 -7.83 -16.30 -6.81
N GLU A 318 -6.52 -16.54 -6.86
CA GLU A 318 -5.94 -17.89 -6.88
C GLU A 318 -6.38 -18.70 -5.66
N TYR A 319 -6.29 -18.10 -4.46
CA TYR A 319 -6.76 -18.73 -3.22
C TYR A 319 -8.25 -19.03 -3.26
N GLY A 320 -9.09 -18.06 -3.65
CA GLY A 320 -10.54 -18.23 -3.77
C GLY A 320 -10.93 -19.33 -4.77
N ASN A 321 -10.26 -19.39 -5.92
CA ASN A 321 -10.44 -20.45 -6.91
C ASN A 321 -10.08 -21.83 -6.34
N SER A 322 -8.97 -21.93 -5.59
CA SER A 322 -8.56 -23.17 -4.92
C SER A 322 -9.60 -23.62 -3.88
N LEU A 323 -10.16 -22.69 -3.09
CA LEU A 323 -11.23 -22.99 -2.13
C LEU A 323 -12.50 -23.50 -2.81
N CYS A 324 -12.90 -22.88 -3.94
CA CYS A 324 -14.03 -23.38 -4.71
C CYS A 324 -13.80 -24.81 -5.21
N GLN A 325 -12.59 -25.10 -5.69
CA GLN A 325 -12.27 -26.46 -6.14
C GLN A 325 -12.38 -27.48 -5.01
N LYS A 326 -11.86 -27.16 -3.81
CA LYS A 326 -11.98 -27.98 -2.61
C LYS A 326 -13.44 -28.18 -2.20
N ALA A 327 -14.25 -27.10 -2.20
CA ALA A 327 -15.66 -27.16 -1.88
C ALA A 327 -16.46 -28.05 -2.84
N LEU A 328 -16.17 -27.97 -4.15
CA LEU A 328 -16.78 -28.79 -5.19
C LEU A 328 -16.39 -30.25 -5.09
N ASN A 329 -15.17 -30.55 -4.62
CA ASN A 329 -14.70 -31.89 -4.32
C ASN A 329 -15.28 -32.46 -2.99
N GLY A 330 -16.06 -31.67 -2.24
CA GLY A 330 -16.65 -32.09 -0.97
C GLY A 330 -15.71 -31.98 0.23
N GLU A 331 -14.55 -31.37 0.09
CA GLU A 331 -13.58 -31.22 1.17
C GLU A 331 -14.08 -30.24 2.24
N ALA A 332 -13.90 -30.57 3.53
CA ALA A 332 -14.33 -29.71 4.65
C ALA A 332 -13.65 -28.32 4.65
N ALA A 333 -12.40 -28.26 4.21
CA ALA A 333 -11.64 -27.01 4.09
C ALA A 333 -12.26 -25.99 3.11
N GLY A 334 -13.12 -26.43 2.19
CA GLY A 334 -13.86 -25.60 1.26
C GLY A 334 -15.17 -25.02 1.81
N LYS A 335 -15.54 -25.23 3.06
CA LYS A 335 -16.84 -24.82 3.63
C LYS A 335 -16.75 -23.65 4.62
N GLN A 336 -15.61 -22.97 4.70
CA GLN A 336 -15.44 -21.81 5.57
C GLN A 336 -16.16 -20.57 5.02
N THR A 337 -16.59 -19.67 5.91
CA THR A 337 -17.13 -18.36 5.50
C THR A 337 -15.98 -17.41 5.20
N LEU A 338 -16.01 -16.74 4.05
CA LEU A 338 -15.01 -15.77 3.63
C LEU A 338 -15.44 -14.34 4.01
N GLY A 339 -14.47 -13.55 4.45
CA GLY A 339 -14.64 -12.10 4.62
C GLY A 339 -14.54 -11.36 3.28
N TYR A 340 -15.10 -10.14 3.24
CA TYR A 340 -15.06 -9.28 2.05
C TYR A 340 -13.78 -8.44 1.94
N HIS A 341 -12.88 -8.52 2.93
CA HIS A 341 -11.60 -7.82 2.85
C HIS A 341 -10.71 -8.43 1.76
N PRO A 342 -10.05 -7.60 0.93
CA PRO A 342 -9.14 -8.08 -0.10
C PRO A 342 -7.78 -8.50 0.49
N ILE A 343 -7.81 -9.28 1.55
CA ILE A 343 -6.62 -9.74 2.30
C ILE A 343 -6.72 -11.24 2.46
N LEU A 344 -5.63 -11.94 2.20
CA LEU A 344 -5.54 -13.38 2.45
C LEU A 344 -5.72 -13.70 3.94
N PRO A 345 -6.39 -14.79 4.30
CA PRO A 345 -6.49 -15.26 5.68
C PRO A 345 -5.11 -15.48 6.33
N ARG A 346 -5.06 -15.31 7.64
CA ARG A 346 -3.81 -15.42 8.41
C ARG A 346 -3.11 -16.76 8.21
N GLU A 347 -3.86 -17.84 8.17
CA GLU A 347 -3.35 -19.21 7.97
C GLU A 347 -2.70 -19.34 6.58
N GLU A 348 -3.32 -18.78 5.54
CA GLU A 348 -2.79 -18.79 4.19
C GLU A 348 -1.54 -17.92 4.09
N ASN A 349 -1.55 -16.74 4.74
CA ASN A 349 -0.35 -15.89 4.84
C ASN A 349 0.81 -16.66 5.49
N GLN A 350 0.57 -17.32 6.60
CA GLN A 350 1.60 -18.12 7.29
C GLN A 350 2.11 -19.26 6.41
N ARG A 351 1.21 -19.97 5.73
CA ARG A 351 1.58 -21.06 4.82
C ARG A 351 2.48 -20.55 3.69
N ARG A 352 2.14 -19.41 3.07
CA ARG A 352 2.94 -18.82 1.99
C ARG A 352 4.29 -18.33 2.49
N LEU A 353 4.37 -17.72 3.66
CA LEU A 353 5.63 -17.32 4.28
C LEU A 353 6.52 -18.52 4.61
N GLN A 354 5.94 -19.65 5.06
CA GLN A 354 6.69 -20.89 5.25
C GLN A 354 7.24 -21.44 3.93
N LEU A 355 6.48 -21.38 2.83
CA LEU A 355 6.95 -21.76 1.51
C LEU A 355 8.13 -20.88 1.03
N ILE A 356 8.04 -19.57 1.26
CA ILE A 356 9.17 -18.67 0.99
C ILE A 356 10.38 -19.07 1.83
N ALA A 357 10.22 -19.26 3.14
CA ALA A 357 11.32 -19.65 4.04
C ALA A 357 11.96 -20.98 3.61
N ALA A 358 11.16 -21.97 3.24
CA ALA A 358 11.66 -23.25 2.70
C ALA A 358 12.40 -23.08 1.37
N ALA A 359 11.93 -22.18 0.49
CA ALA A 359 12.63 -21.87 -0.76
C ALA A 359 13.99 -21.18 -0.53
N LEU A 360 14.15 -20.46 0.58
CA LEU A 360 15.36 -19.72 0.93
C LEU A 360 16.40 -20.56 1.70
N SER A 361 16.09 -21.78 2.12
CA SER A 361 16.94 -22.59 2.99
C SER A 361 18.15 -23.25 2.33
N GLY A 362 18.39 -23.04 1.03
CA GLY A 362 19.40 -23.76 0.24
C GLY A 362 20.75 -23.05 0.01
N GLY A 363 20.99 -21.88 0.62
CA GLY A 363 22.17 -21.05 0.34
C GLY A 363 22.03 -20.16 -0.89
N GLU A 364 23.02 -19.25 -1.12
CA GLU A 364 22.91 -18.20 -2.16
C GLU A 364 22.83 -18.75 -3.58
N ASP A 365 23.61 -19.77 -3.92
CA ASP A 365 23.63 -20.32 -5.27
C ASP A 365 22.31 -21.02 -5.63
N VAL A 366 21.74 -21.76 -4.67
CA VAL A 366 20.43 -22.40 -4.83
C VAL A 366 19.33 -21.35 -4.96
N LEU A 367 19.42 -20.24 -4.21
CA LEU A 367 18.50 -19.12 -4.29
C LEU A 367 18.54 -18.46 -5.67
N LYS A 368 19.75 -18.18 -6.21
CA LYS A 368 19.91 -17.59 -7.55
C LYS A 368 19.36 -18.50 -8.65
N ASP A 369 19.63 -19.80 -8.57
CA ASP A 369 19.09 -20.76 -9.55
C ASP A 369 17.56 -20.84 -9.49
N ARG A 370 16.99 -20.90 -8.30
CA ARG A 370 15.52 -20.84 -8.11
C ARG A 370 14.93 -19.51 -8.61
N TRP A 371 15.58 -18.38 -8.30
CA TRP A 371 15.13 -17.07 -8.78
C TRP A 371 15.00 -17.02 -10.30
N ARG A 372 15.94 -17.65 -11.03
CA ARG A 372 15.89 -17.72 -12.50
C ARG A 372 14.76 -18.56 -13.03
N ARG A 373 14.44 -19.68 -12.36
CA ARG A 373 13.53 -20.72 -12.87
C ARG A 373 12.11 -20.64 -12.31
N ASP A 374 11.92 -20.05 -11.15
CA ASP A 374 10.66 -20.10 -10.39
C ASP A 374 9.98 -18.74 -10.32
N ASP A 375 9.10 -18.46 -11.27
CA ASP A 375 8.29 -17.25 -11.27
C ASP A 375 7.28 -17.23 -10.11
N THR A 376 6.91 -18.38 -9.55
CA THR A 376 6.03 -18.46 -8.39
C THR A 376 6.70 -17.89 -7.16
N LEU A 377 8.00 -18.17 -6.99
CA LEU A 377 8.79 -17.58 -5.90
C LEU A 377 8.85 -16.05 -6.00
N LYS A 378 9.08 -15.51 -7.22
CA LYS A 378 9.08 -14.06 -7.47
C LYS A 378 7.73 -13.42 -7.11
N LYS A 379 6.62 -14.05 -7.52
CA LYS A 379 5.26 -13.61 -7.17
C LYS A 379 5.01 -13.63 -5.66
N MET A 380 5.41 -14.70 -4.98
CA MET A 380 5.25 -14.81 -3.53
C MET A 380 6.09 -13.76 -2.78
N ILE A 381 7.31 -13.49 -3.20
CA ILE A 381 8.16 -12.46 -2.60
C ILE A 381 7.55 -11.07 -2.84
N ARG A 382 7.10 -10.75 -4.07
CA ARG A 382 6.40 -9.49 -4.36
C ARG A 382 5.17 -9.32 -3.48
N TRP A 383 4.36 -10.36 -3.35
CA TRP A 383 3.21 -10.33 -2.44
C TRP A 383 3.62 -10.10 -0.97
N ALA A 384 4.68 -10.74 -0.50
CA ALA A 384 5.11 -10.60 0.88
C ALA A 384 5.54 -9.16 1.23
N PHE A 385 5.97 -8.36 0.24
CA PHE A 385 6.21 -6.92 0.42
C PHE A 385 4.92 -6.12 0.62
N THR A 386 3.75 -6.61 0.21
CA THR A 386 2.47 -5.93 0.46
C THR A 386 1.98 -6.10 1.91
N LEU A 387 2.61 -6.99 2.69
CA LEU A 387 2.27 -7.16 4.10
C LEU A 387 2.86 -6.00 4.92
N PRO A 388 2.08 -5.37 5.82
CA PRO A 388 2.52 -4.20 6.58
C PRO A 388 3.43 -4.60 7.77
N ASP A 389 4.59 -5.20 7.46
CA ASP A 389 5.60 -5.64 8.43
C ASP A 389 6.99 -5.22 7.94
N ASP A 390 7.51 -4.10 8.45
CA ASP A 390 8.81 -3.55 8.11
C ASP A 390 9.97 -4.53 8.37
N ARG A 391 9.82 -5.44 9.34
CA ARG A 391 10.85 -6.46 9.66
C ARG A 391 10.90 -7.52 8.58
N LEU A 392 9.73 -8.00 8.16
CA LEU A 392 9.61 -8.95 7.06
C LEU A 392 10.14 -8.32 5.76
N GLN A 393 9.66 -7.12 5.41
CA GLN A 393 10.10 -6.39 4.22
C GLN A 393 11.63 -6.16 4.24
N GLY A 394 12.19 -5.79 5.40
CA GLY A 394 13.64 -5.63 5.58
C GLY A 394 14.43 -6.93 5.38
N ALA A 395 13.91 -8.07 5.86
CA ALA A 395 14.49 -9.38 5.64
C ALA A 395 14.43 -9.78 4.16
N LEU A 396 13.30 -9.52 3.49
CA LEU A 396 13.14 -9.79 2.06
C LEU A 396 14.07 -8.94 1.19
N LEU A 397 14.33 -7.68 1.56
CA LEU A 397 15.38 -6.88 0.89
C LEU A 397 16.76 -7.53 1.04
N GLY A 398 17.05 -8.15 2.18
CA GLY A 398 18.27 -8.97 2.36
C GLY A 398 18.33 -10.17 1.42
N VAL A 399 17.18 -10.82 1.18
CA VAL A 399 17.08 -11.91 0.19
C VAL A 399 17.35 -11.40 -1.23
N LEU A 400 16.73 -10.27 -1.62
CA LEU A 400 16.99 -9.68 -2.94
C LEU A 400 18.45 -9.24 -3.10
N ALA A 401 19.10 -8.81 -2.02
CA ALA A 401 20.54 -8.52 -2.02
C ALA A 401 21.40 -9.76 -2.28
N ALA A 402 21.00 -10.93 -1.76
CA ALA A 402 21.69 -12.21 -2.00
C ALA A 402 21.46 -12.74 -3.42
N VAL A 403 20.29 -12.50 -4.00
CA VAL A 403 20.01 -12.80 -5.43
C VAL A 403 20.93 -11.96 -6.33
N GLY A 404 21.15 -10.68 -5.99
CA GLY A 404 22.02 -9.77 -6.74
C GLY A 404 21.30 -9.05 -7.90
N PRO A 405 22.06 -8.69 -8.99
CA PRO A 405 21.52 -7.85 -10.07
C PRO A 405 20.25 -8.38 -10.73
N GLU A 406 20.03 -9.67 -10.73
CA GLU A 406 18.84 -10.31 -11.30
C GLU A 406 17.53 -9.91 -10.57
N ALA A 407 17.63 -9.42 -9.33
CA ALA A 407 16.52 -8.91 -8.57
C ALA A 407 16.28 -7.39 -8.78
N ALA A 408 17.13 -6.70 -9.53
CA ALA A 408 17.09 -5.25 -9.66
C ALA A 408 15.73 -4.73 -10.16
N VAL A 409 15.11 -5.42 -11.10
CA VAL A 409 13.78 -5.06 -11.62
C VAL A 409 12.74 -5.02 -10.50
N LEU A 410 12.69 -6.07 -9.66
CA LEU A 410 11.76 -6.10 -8.53
C LEU A 410 12.10 -5.01 -7.50
N VAL A 411 13.38 -4.77 -7.21
CA VAL A 411 13.78 -3.71 -6.28
C VAL A 411 13.37 -2.32 -6.79
N LYS A 412 13.46 -2.07 -8.11
CA LYS A 412 12.97 -0.82 -8.73
C LYS A 412 11.45 -0.69 -8.60
N GLU A 413 10.68 -1.75 -8.85
CA GLU A 413 9.22 -1.77 -8.66
C GLU A 413 8.84 -1.43 -7.21
N LEU A 414 9.57 -1.96 -6.23
CA LEU A 414 9.33 -1.70 -4.81
C LEU A 414 9.57 -0.23 -4.39
N LEU A 415 10.39 0.53 -5.11
CA LEU A 415 10.59 1.95 -4.83
C LEU A 415 9.32 2.79 -5.02
N THR A 416 8.42 2.34 -5.88
CA THR A 416 7.15 3.03 -6.18
C THR A 416 5.95 2.45 -5.42
N ASP A 417 6.16 1.41 -4.61
CA ASP A 417 5.12 0.79 -3.79
C ASP A 417 4.83 1.62 -2.54
N ASP A 418 3.58 2.05 -2.36
CA ASP A 418 3.15 2.85 -1.23
C ASP A 418 3.09 2.06 0.10
N THR A 419 3.11 0.72 0.04
CA THR A 419 3.14 -0.13 1.24
C THR A 419 4.51 -0.16 1.90
N MET A 420 5.55 0.24 1.17
CA MET A 420 6.93 0.24 1.63
C MET A 420 7.26 1.52 2.40
N SER A 421 7.84 1.37 3.59
CA SER A 421 8.27 2.53 4.38
C SER A 421 9.42 3.29 3.70
N GLU A 422 9.51 4.59 3.96
CA GLU A 422 10.56 5.45 3.39
C GLU A 422 11.98 4.97 3.72
N GLU A 423 12.18 4.40 4.90
CA GLU A 423 13.46 3.84 5.30
C GLU A 423 13.83 2.60 4.46
N LEU A 424 12.86 1.75 4.17
CA LEU A 424 13.08 0.59 3.31
C LEU A 424 13.32 1.01 1.85
N LYS A 425 12.64 2.05 1.35
CA LYS A 425 12.93 2.65 0.04
C LYS A 425 14.35 3.19 -0.04
N ARG A 426 14.85 3.86 1.01
CA ARG A 426 16.27 4.29 1.08
C ARG A 426 17.23 3.10 1.01
N ARG A 427 16.94 2.02 1.73
CA ARG A 427 17.74 0.78 1.66
C ARG A 427 17.70 0.15 0.28
N ALA A 428 16.55 0.16 -0.39
CA ALA A 428 16.39 -0.34 -1.75
C ALA A 428 17.22 0.50 -2.75
N VAL A 429 17.23 1.83 -2.63
CA VAL A 429 18.11 2.72 -3.44
C VAL A 429 19.59 2.36 -3.25
N LEU A 430 20.03 2.16 -2.01
CA LEU A 430 21.43 1.75 -1.73
C LEU A 430 21.73 0.35 -2.27
N LEU A 431 20.74 -0.54 -2.26
CA LEU A 431 20.88 -1.88 -2.80
C LEU A 431 21.06 -1.83 -4.32
N LEU A 432 20.22 -1.08 -5.05
CA LEU A 432 20.34 -0.88 -6.50
C LEU A 432 21.71 -0.33 -6.89
N ASN A 433 22.20 0.65 -6.14
CA ASN A 433 23.54 1.20 -6.40
C ASN A 433 24.65 0.15 -6.17
N ARG A 434 24.52 -0.74 -5.18
CA ARG A 434 25.46 -1.85 -4.97
C ARG A 434 25.39 -2.92 -6.06
N MET A 435 24.21 -3.11 -6.64
CA MET A 435 23.99 -4.00 -7.78
C MET A 435 24.58 -3.45 -9.08
N GLY A 436 25.00 -2.17 -9.10
CA GLY A 436 25.56 -1.51 -10.28
C GLY A 436 24.50 -0.97 -11.24
N GLU A 437 23.24 -0.89 -10.80
CA GLU A 437 22.17 -0.35 -11.63
C GLU A 437 22.38 1.14 -11.94
N PRO A 438 22.14 1.58 -13.17
CA PRO A 438 22.28 2.98 -13.54
C PRO A 438 21.20 3.85 -12.89
N MET A 439 21.58 5.08 -12.53
CA MET A 439 20.63 6.12 -12.13
C MET A 439 20.14 6.89 -13.36
N PRO A 440 19.02 7.61 -13.29
CA PRO A 440 18.21 7.92 -12.10
C PRO A 440 17.26 6.78 -11.69
N TYR A 441 16.89 6.76 -10.39
CA TYR A 441 15.83 5.88 -9.89
C TYR A 441 14.56 6.68 -9.63
N VAL A 442 13.39 6.17 -10.04
CA VAL A 442 12.09 6.73 -9.73
C VAL A 442 11.56 6.08 -8.45
N LEU A 443 11.10 6.89 -7.52
CA LEU A 443 10.46 6.41 -6.29
C LEU A 443 9.31 7.32 -5.87
N THR A 444 8.34 6.77 -5.16
CA THR A 444 7.31 7.55 -4.45
C THR A 444 7.82 7.86 -3.05
N TYR A 445 7.88 9.15 -2.71
CA TYR A 445 8.34 9.64 -1.41
C TYR A 445 7.37 10.70 -0.89
N GLN A 446 6.79 10.48 0.28
CA GLN A 446 5.75 11.36 0.85
C GLN A 446 4.61 11.65 -0.14
N ARG A 447 4.15 10.63 -0.85
CA ARG A 447 3.11 10.70 -1.89
C ARG A 447 3.49 11.55 -3.11
N ARG A 448 4.78 11.74 -3.36
CA ARG A 448 5.28 12.46 -4.53
C ARG A 448 6.21 11.57 -5.33
N ILE A 449 6.14 11.69 -6.63
CA ILE A 449 7.07 11.02 -7.54
C ILE A 449 8.40 11.77 -7.48
N THR A 450 9.47 11.08 -7.16
CA THR A 450 10.81 11.68 -7.00
C THR A 450 11.82 10.89 -7.80
N GLN A 451 12.70 11.61 -8.51
CA GLN A 451 13.84 11.02 -9.21
C GLN A 451 15.12 11.19 -8.39
N VAL A 452 15.79 10.08 -8.10
CA VAL A 452 17.10 10.08 -7.44
C VAL A 452 18.21 10.03 -8.49
N GLN A 453 18.80 11.19 -8.80
CA GLN A 453 19.87 11.32 -9.79
C GLN A 453 21.26 11.03 -9.22
N CYS A 454 21.42 11.13 -7.92
CA CYS A 454 22.66 10.78 -7.21
C CYS A 454 22.30 10.28 -5.82
N ILE A 455 23.12 9.38 -5.25
CA ILE A 455 22.89 8.94 -3.87
C ILE A 455 23.18 10.11 -2.94
N PRO A 456 22.15 10.65 -2.25
CA PRO A 456 22.34 11.73 -1.29
C PRO A 456 23.40 11.35 -0.26
N LYS A 457 24.23 12.31 0.16
CA LYS A 457 25.26 12.07 1.18
C LYS A 457 24.67 11.51 2.47
N GLU A 458 23.42 11.86 2.76
CA GLU A 458 22.62 11.34 3.88
C GLU A 458 22.35 9.84 3.80
N PHE A 459 22.32 9.25 2.60
CA PHE A 459 22.15 7.80 2.37
C PHE A 459 23.47 7.04 2.54
N ARG A 460 24.60 7.69 2.27
CA ARG A 460 25.92 7.15 2.57
C ARG A 460 26.13 7.32 4.06
N GLY A 461 26.05 6.26 4.84
CA GLY A 461 26.27 6.31 6.28
C GLY A 461 27.56 7.07 6.58
N VAL A 462 27.45 8.25 7.21
CA VAL A 462 28.60 9.03 7.65
C VAL A 462 29.33 8.18 8.69
N PRO A 463 30.67 8.03 8.66
CA PRO A 463 31.42 7.29 9.67
C PRO A 463 31.07 7.71 11.10
N GLN A 464 30.85 9.00 11.32
CA GLN A 464 30.42 9.62 12.58
C GLN A 464 29.06 9.10 13.08
N TRP A 465 28.10 8.88 12.18
CA TRP A 465 26.82 8.29 12.50
C TRP A 465 26.94 6.88 13.09
N ARG A 466 27.80 6.03 12.52
CA ARG A 466 28.01 4.66 13.02
C ARG A 466 28.57 4.67 14.45
N SER A 467 29.49 5.58 14.74
CA SER A 467 30.05 5.75 16.08
C SER A 467 28.99 6.23 17.08
N PHE A 468 28.17 7.21 16.69
CA PHE A 468 27.05 7.69 17.48
C PHE A 468 26.02 6.58 17.75
N LEU A 469 25.60 5.84 16.72
CA LEU A 469 24.64 4.75 16.84
C LEU A 469 25.18 3.62 17.72
N LYS A 470 26.46 3.27 17.57
CA LYS A 470 27.09 2.26 18.42
C LYS A 470 27.06 2.67 19.88
N LEU A 471 27.41 3.92 20.19
CA LEU A 471 27.36 4.47 21.54
C LEU A 471 25.92 4.50 22.07
N PHE A 472 24.97 4.94 21.27
CA PHE A 472 23.55 4.95 21.62
C PHE A 472 23.02 3.55 21.96
N LEU A 473 23.36 2.53 21.15
CA LEU A 473 22.93 1.15 21.40
C LEU A 473 23.62 0.53 22.62
N GLN A 474 24.84 0.93 22.93
CA GLN A 474 25.54 0.51 24.14
C GLN A 474 24.82 1.05 25.38
N GLU A 475 24.42 2.32 25.35
CA GLU A 475 23.73 2.99 26.48
C GLU A 475 22.26 2.52 26.64
N THR A 476 21.58 2.19 25.54
CA THR A 476 20.15 1.80 25.55
C THR A 476 19.93 0.29 25.53
N GLY A 477 20.97 -0.53 25.39
CA GLY A 477 20.87 -1.98 25.25
C GLY A 477 20.16 -2.71 26.40
N HIS A 478 20.18 -2.15 27.59
CA HIS A 478 19.49 -2.67 28.77
C HIS A 478 17.95 -2.49 28.75
N TRP A 479 17.43 -1.67 27.84
CA TRP A 479 15.97 -1.44 27.72
C TRP A 479 15.23 -2.51 26.90
N GLY A 480 15.92 -3.46 26.28
CA GLY A 480 15.34 -4.62 25.60
C GLY A 480 14.83 -4.41 24.16
N ASN A 481 14.69 -3.18 23.68
CA ASN A 481 14.17 -2.81 22.35
C ASN A 481 15.26 -2.22 21.44
N SER A 482 16.40 -2.87 21.33
CA SER A 482 17.59 -2.33 20.65
C SER A 482 17.35 -1.95 19.17
N ARG A 483 16.43 -2.61 18.46
CA ARG A 483 16.12 -2.30 17.06
C ARG A 483 15.24 -1.06 16.92
N GLU A 484 14.23 -0.91 17.75
CA GLU A 484 13.34 0.27 17.75
C GLU A 484 14.09 1.51 18.20
N ALA A 485 14.91 1.37 19.23
CA ALA A 485 15.81 2.43 19.69
C ALA A 485 16.82 2.85 18.60
N ALA A 486 17.42 1.88 17.90
CA ALA A 486 18.32 2.18 16.79
C ALA A 486 17.62 2.89 15.62
N PHE A 487 16.39 2.49 15.30
CA PHE A 487 15.58 3.11 14.27
C PHE A 487 15.24 4.56 14.63
N PHE A 488 14.73 4.77 15.84
CA PHE A 488 14.43 6.10 16.37
C PHE A 488 15.65 7.02 16.33
N ALA A 489 16.79 6.55 16.84
CA ALA A 489 18.03 7.33 16.86
C ALA A 489 18.52 7.63 15.43
N ALA A 490 18.35 6.68 14.51
CA ALA A 490 18.69 6.86 13.11
C ALA A 490 17.87 7.96 12.45
N GLU A 491 16.57 7.93 12.63
CA GLU A 491 15.66 8.89 12.04
C GLU A 491 15.90 10.30 12.61
N LEU A 492 15.99 10.39 13.94
CA LEU A 492 16.20 11.66 14.60
C LEU A 492 17.57 12.28 14.25
N TYR A 493 18.65 11.50 14.26
CA TYR A 493 20.00 11.99 13.90
C TYR A 493 20.05 12.51 12.45
N ARG A 494 19.38 11.84 11.51
CA ARG A 494 19.34 12.25 10.09
C ARG A 494 18.57 13.55 9.90
N SER A 495 17.54 13.78 10.70
CA SER A 495 16.72 14.98 10.62
C SER A 495 17.44 16.23 11.16
N LEU A 496 18.54 16.06 11.91
CA LEU A 496 19.31 17.17 12.45
C LEU A 496 20.09 17.92 11.37
N PRO A 497 20.24 19.26 11.47
CA PRO A 497 21.17 20.03 10.67
C PRO A 497 22.62 19.54 10.81
N ARG A 498 23.43 19.77 9.78
CA ARG A 498 24.84 19.31 9.73
C ARG A 498 25.64 19.69 10.98
N ALA A 499 25.56 20.95 11.43
CA ALA A 499 26.26 21.45 12.61
C ALA A 499 25.88 20.67 13.89
N MET A 500 24.59 20.33 14.05
CA MET A 500 24.13 19.53 15.19
C MET A 500 24.59 18.07 15.10
N ARG A 501 24.68 17.50 13.90
CA ARG A 501 25.21 16.14 13.69
C ARG A 501 26.71 16.06 14.02
N GLU A 502 27.46 17.09 13.66
CA GLU A 502 28.87 17.23 14.01
C GLU A 502 29.06 17.34 15.53
N GLU A 503 28.23 18.14 16.21
CA GLU A 503 28.25 18.24 17.69
C GLU A 503 27.84 16.92 18.36
N ALA A 504 26.82 16.23 17.84
CA ALA A 504 26.34 14.95 18.35
C ALA A 504 27.37 13.81 18.18
N SER A 505 28.28 13.92 17.23
CA SER A 505 29.33 12.91 16.98
C SER A 505 30.71 13.31 17.52
N GLY A 506 30.84 14.47 18.15
CA GLY A 506 32.05 14.99 18.74
C GLY A 506 32.16 14.73 20.25
N ASP A 507 32.93 15.56 20.94
CA ASP A 507 33.21 15.43 22.39
C ASP A 507 31.97 15.45 23.30
N LYS A 508 30.84 15.97 22.79
CA LYS A 508 29.56 16.03 23.50
C LYS A 508 28.61 14.89 23.15
N SER A 509 29.08 13.87 22.45
CA SER A 509 28.24 12.76 21.94
C SER A 509 27.40 12.09 23.02
N LEU A 510 27.92 11.95 24.22
CA LEU A 510 27.22 11.33 25.35
C LEU A 510 25.97 12.12 25.79
N GLN A 511 26.02 13.47 25.73
CA GLN A 511 24.89 14.34 26.03
C GLN A 511 23.77 14.18 25.00
N TRP A 512 24.14 14.04 23.72
CA TRP A 512 23.22 13.78 22.62
C TRP A 512 22.60 12.38 22.72
N VAL A 513 23.39 11.37 23.06
CA VAL A 513 22.93 10.01 23.27
C VAL A 513 21.87 9.95 24.38
N LYS A 514 22.11 10.58 25.51
CA LYS A 514 21.15 10.63 26.62
C LYS A 514 19.91 11.46 26.29
N ALA A 515 20.06 12.54 25.54
CA ALA A 515 18.90 13.27 25.04
C ALA A 515 18.01 12.42 24.14
N PHE A 516 18.60 11.65 23.23
CA PHE A 516 17.89 10.72 22.36
C PHE A 516 17.24 9.58 23.15
N GLU A 517 17.92 9.03 24.15
CA GLU A 517 17.39 7.99 25.03
C GLU A 517 16.14 8.48 25.78
N ILE A 518 16.22 9.66 26.39
CA ILE A 518 15.09 10.26 27.10
C ILE A 518 13.91 10.50 26.15
N MET A 519 14.17 11.02 24.95
CA MET A 519 13.14 11.24 23.94
C MET A 519 12.52 9.92 23.45
N PHE A 520 13.31 8.88 23.29
CA PHE A 520 12.84 7.54 22.94
C PHE A 520 11.95 6.95 24.03
N LEU A 521 12.43 6.94 25.27
CA LEU A 521 11.67 6.42 26.42
C LEU A 521 10.37 7.18 26.65
N TYR A 522 10.37 8.49 26.42
CA TYR A 522 9.16 9.30 26.48
C TYR A 522 8.16 8.91 25.38
N GLN A 523 8.63 8.71 24.15
CA GLN A 523 7.79 8.31 23.03
C GLN A 523 7.17 6.92 23.24
N GLU A 524 7.91 6.01 23.87
CA GLU A 524 7.43 4.67 24.27
C GLU A 524 6.49 4.70 25.50
N GLY A 525 6.34 5.83 26.16
CA GLY A 525 5.57 5.95 27.41
C GLY A 525 6.22 5.26 28.61
N ARG A 526 7.53 5.01 28.53
CA ARG A 526 8.34 4.30 29.55
C ARG A 526 9.17 5.24 30.43
N LEU A 527 9.21 6.52 30.12
CA LEU A 527 9.94 7.50 30.92
C LEU A 527 9.19 7.76 32.24
N LYS A 528 9.71 7.23 33.34
CA LYS A 528 9.15 7.45 34.68
C LYS A 528 9.78 8.68 35.37
N ASP A 529 11.08 8.86 35.23
CA ASP A 529 11.82 9.96 35.81
C ASP A 529 13.03 10.31 34.93
N MET A 530 13.06 11.55 34.43
CA MET A 530 14.16 12.06 33.61
C MET A 530 15.46 12.22 34.44
N GLU A 531 15.34 12.52 35.73
CA GLU A 531 16.50 12.68 36.61
C GLU A 531 17.18 11.33 36.88
N ALA A 532 16.42 10.24 36.94
CA ALA A 532 16.96 8.90 37.12
C ALA A 532 17.83 8.49 35.94
N VAL A 533 17.36 8.72 34.72
CA VAL A 533 18.12 8.43 33.48
C VAL A 533 19.38 9.29 33.37
N ALA A 534 19.34 10.52 33.88
CA ALA A 534 20.47 11.43 33.83
C ALA A 534 21.53 11.16 34.93
N ARG A 535 21.15 10.54 36.06
CA ARG A 535 22.07 10.27 37.20
C ARG A 535 23.10 9.18 36.93
N GLU A 536 22.87 8.33 35.96
CA GLU A 536 23.79 7.26 35.62
C GLU A 536 25.11 7.73 34.99
N LEU A 537 25.23 9.04 34.71
CA LEU A 537 26.41 9.63 34.08
C LEU A 537 26.84 10.94 34.78
N PRO A 538 28.12 11.32 34.67
CA PRO A 538 28.64 12.60 35.22
C PRO A 538 28.22 13.79 34.32
N ILE A 539 26.97 13.82 33.85
CA ILE A 539 26.45 14.86 32.97
C ILE A 539 25.32 15.62 33.66
N SER A 540 25.43 16.94 33.63
CA SER A 540 24.37 17.80 34.19
C SER A 540 23.10 17.68 33.36
N ILE A 541 21.97 17.46 34.04
CA ILE A 541 20.62 17.42 33.44
C ILE A 541 20.30 18.67 32.63
N ARG A 542 20.87 19.83 33.02
CA ARG A 542 20.70 21.09 32.26
C ARG A 542 21.29 21.02 30.85
N HIS A 543 22.39 20.28 30.66
CA HIS A 543 22.98 20.10 29.35
C HIS A 543 22.11 19.20 28.46
N ILE A 544 21.58 18.12 29.01
CA ILE A 544 20.65 17.22 28.32
C ILE A 544 19.39 17.97 27.90
N GLN A 545 18.79 18.74 28.81
CA GLN A 545 17.62 19.59 28.52
C GLN A 545 17.89 20.65 27.45
N ARG A 546 19.12 21.18 27.39
CA ARG A 546 19.54 22.12 26.34
C ARG A 546 19.53 21.41 24.98
N VAL A 547 20.09 20.21 24.89
CA VAL A 547 20.11 19.40 23.64
C VAL A 547 18.70 19.07 23.20
N ILE A 548 17.84 18.61 24.10
CA ILE A 548 16.43 18.33 23.81
C ILE A 548 15.74 19.57 23.23
N ARG A 549 15.90 20.75 23.83
CA ARG A 549 15.33 22.00 23.31
C ARG A 549 15.90 22.38 21.93
N MET A 550 17.18 22.14 21.70
CA MET A 550 17.78 22.36 20.37
C MET A 550 17.16 21.45 19.32
N ILE A 551 16.97 20.16 19.62
CA ILE A 551 16.30 19.19 18.75
C ILE A 551 14.85 19.61 18.47
N GLN A 552 14.11 20.03 19.49
CA GLN A 552 12.70 20.46 19.35
C GLN A 552 12.52 21.71 18.49
N ARG A 553 13.49 22.64 18.49
CA ARG A 553 13.46 23.83 17.63
C ARG A 553 13.58 23.47 16.15
N VAL A 554 14.36 22.46 15.83
CA VAL A 554 14.59 22.01 14.47
C VAL A 554 13.57 20.95 14.05
N HIS A 555 13.11 20.17 15.00
CA HIS A 555 12.16 19.08 14.83
C HIS A 555 10.98 19.23 15.81
N PRO A 556 10.02 20.13 15.55
CA PRO A 556 8.89 20.37 16.45
C PRO A 556 8.02 19.13 16.70
N ARG A 557 8.21 18.08 15.90
CA ARG A 557 7.53 16.78 16.03
C ARG A 557 8.21 15.79 16.97
N ALA A 558 9.42 16.06 17.40
CA ALA A 558 10.08 15.27 18.43
C ALA A 558 9.37 15.56 19.77
N LEU A 559 8.36 14.73 20.08
CA LEU A 559 7.44 14.91 21.19
C LEU A 559 8.16 14.70 22.53
N TYR A 560 8.51 15.79 23.16
CA TYR A 560 8.85 15.85 24.58
C TYR A 560 8.20 17.11 25.18
N PRO A 561 7.38 17.06 26.25
CA PRO A 561 6.80 18.24 26.85
C PRO A 561 7.90 19.06 27.52
N GLY A 562 8.06 20.32 27.11
CA GLY A 562 8.81 21.28 27.88
C GLY A 562 8.17 21.45 29.28
N LYS A 563 8.96 21.79 30.31
CA LYS A 563 8.44 22.17 31.64
C LYS A 563 7.36 23.25 31.46
N GLY A 564 6.10 22.89 31.50
CA GLY A 564 4.97 23.82 31.34
C GLY A 564 3.59 23.20 31.26
N GLU A 565 3.46 21.88 31.12
CA GLU A 565 2.14 21.23 31.01
C GLU A 565 1.83 20.23 32.15
N ASN A 566 2.55 20.30 33.28
CA ASN A 566 2.19 19.63 34.54
C ASN A 566 1.93 20.67 35.60
N SER A 567 0.81 21.39 35.49
CA SER A 567 0.12 22.08 36.60
C SER A 567 -1.39 22.01 36.36
#